data_23eb4294df19ced0ac31f3f1dff6d783
#
_entry.id   23eb4294df19ced0ac31f3f1dff6d783
#
_cell.length_a   1.000
_cell.length_b   1.000
_cell.length_c   1.000
_cell.angle_alpha   90.00
_cell.angle_beta   90.00
_cell.angle_gamma   90.00
#
_symmetry.space_group_name_H-M   'P 1'
#
loop_
_entity.id
_entity.type
_entity.pdbx_description
1 polymer ?
#
loop_
_entity_poly.entity_id
_entity_poly.type
_entity_poly.pdbx_seq_one_letter_code
_entity_poly.pdbx_strand_id
1 'polypeptide(L)'
;MSDRVYREHRTRFFMSALGCMALLAAAAAIGTAQNAAKPATAKTYKRISDAEIRKHVDREWVRKTAVNDLLDYWVKAAVMPNGFIQENLDRQWKPWGEQREASLNGQGRVLYTLAIGYEMSGGDKRYLDAITKAADFLLKMHDDQYGGYYNRVSPDLKVIDDSKGGFQSFVIFSLAHAARVTKNDRYAKAALELFRELKAKMADGPFISGNFKRDFSGPAPFVMGAGGRGGAGGRGGPGAPGGPGAPQGAPGAPQGMPRGGFGAPGGHNLSVHMFEALLGLYEATKSKEVWDTITAQLDFMAKVYDYDRGFLSESYDADWKPTGNPAGNPGHLFEWSSLLSRAVELGADPKFIELGSRNLDLGLKSYNKEVGGLGGRNASGAPSFMLWWPQCEVIKATAHYAILRGRSDLWPYYQQTLDFVKKTYLDTQYGGWFEGYIPGSPREALGERAYIKGAVDGPELSPYHMLSMFHDLWRITGPNYKPEAGR
;
A
#
# COMPACT_ATOMS: atom_id res chain seq x y z
N MET A 1 49.67 -21.54 36.59
CA MET A 1 48.39 -21.75 35.90
C MET A 1 47.33 -20.72 36.29
N SER A 2 47.73 -19.54 36.84
CA SER A 2 46.79 -18.55 37.38
C SER A 2 46.78 -17.17 36.65
N ASP A 3 47.77 -16.88 35.81
CA ASP A 3 47.90 -15.54 35.21
C ASP A 3 47.25 -15.38 33.81
N ARG A 4 46.87 -16.48 33.17
CA ARG A 4 46.25 -16.44 31.82
C ARG A 4 44.74 -16.18 31.85
N VAL A 5 44.06 -16.61 32.92
CA VAL A 5 42.60 -16.44 33.08
C VAL A 5 42.24 -15.01 33.49
N TYR A 6 43.15 -14.30 34.19
CA TYR A 6 42.89 -12.94 34.68
C TYR A 6 43.04 -11.87 33.60
N ARG A 7 43.79 -12.14 32.52
CA ARG A 7 43.94 -11.23 31.39
C ARG A 7 42.75 -11.30 30.39
N GLU A 8 42.15 -12.46 30.21
CA GLU A 8 40.98 -12.57 29.30
C GLU A 8 39.70 -11.91 29.83
N HIS A 9 39.51 -11.90 31.15
CA HIS A 9 38.34 -11.22 31.74
C HIS A 9 38.46 -9.69 31.73
N ARG A 10 39.63 -9.12 31.76
CA ARG A 10 39.84 -7.65 31.67
C ARG A 10 39.61 -7.15 30.23
N THR A 11 39.99 -7.90 29.23
CA THR A 11 39.80 -7.50 27.82
C THR A 11 38.34 -7.56 27.40
N ARG A 12 37.57 -8.50 27.91
CA ARG A 12 36.10 -8.56 27.61
C ARG A 12 35.29 -7.46 28.30
N PHE A 13 35.72 -7.03 29.51
CA PHE A 13 35.02 -5.94 30.21
C PHE A 13 35.32 -4.56 29.60
N PHE A 14 36.51 -4.34 29.03
CA PHE A 14 36.84 -3.10 28.33
C PHE A 14 36.17 -2.98 26.94
N MET A 15 36.00 -4.06 26.23
CA MET A 15 35.29 -4.03 24.91
C MET A 15 33.78 -3.83 25.07
N SER A 16 33.16 -4.32 26.15
CA SER A 16 31.76 -4.11 26.48
C SER A 16 31.46 -2.66 26.91
N ALA A 17 32.38 -2.01 27.61
CA ALA A 17 32.24 -0.61 28.03
C ALA A 17 32.46 0.39 26.89
N LEU A 18 33.36 0.09 25.94
CA LEU A 18 33.54 0.93 24.73
C LEU A 18 32.36 0.81 23.76
N GLY A 19 31.72 -0.37 23.65
CA GLY A 19 30.53 -0.55 22.84
C GLY A 19 29.31 0.25 23.32
N CYS A 20 29.13 0.34 24.65
CA CYS A 20 28.04 1.14 25.23
C CYS A 20 28.30 2.67 25.17
N MET A 21 29.54 3.11 25.22
CA MET A 21 29.87 4.54 25.07
C MET A 21 29.77 5.00 23.59
N ALA A 22 30.05 4.13 22.63
CA ALA A 22 29.88 4.45 21.21
C ALA A 22 28.39 4.59 20.82
N LEU A 23 27.50 3.79 21.43
CA LEU A 23 26.06 3.90 21.24
C LEU A 23 25.46 5.15 21.92
N LEU A 24 26.01 5.61 23.03
CA LEU A 24 25.59 6.86 23.69
C LEU A 24 26.14 8.11 22.97
N ALA A 25 27.31 8.04 22.34
CA ALA A 25 27.88 9.13 21.56
C ALA A 25 27.18 9.29 20.20
N ALA A 26 26.73 8.21 19.56
CA ALA A 26 25.92 8.27 18.32
C ALA A 26 24.53 8.89 18.59
N ALA A 27 23.93 8.66 19.75
CA ALA A 27 22.68 9.30 20.13
C ALA A 27 22.82 10.81 20.45
N ALA A 28 24.01 11.28 20.83
CA ALA A 28 24.28 12.69 21.11
C ALA A 28 24.70 13.50 19.87
N ALA A 29 25.20 12.86 18.81
CA ALA A 29 25.64 13.53 17.58
C ALA A 29 24.47 13.85 16.61
N ILE A 30 23.27 13.30 16.82
CA ILE A 30 22.06 13.63 16.03
C ILE A 30 21.40 14.95 16.51
N GLY A 31 21.92 15.55 17.58
CA GLY A 31 21.33 16.70 18.27
C GLY A 31 21.68 18.10 17.74
N THR A 32 22.51 18.24 16.72
CA THR A 32 22.91 19.57 16.22
C THR A 32 22.92 19.67 14.71
N ALA A 33 21.75 19.77 14.10
CA ALA A 33 21.49 20.59 12.91
C ALA A 33 20.05 20.35 12.43
N GLN A 34 19.15 21.17 12.92
CA GLN A 34 18.08 21.71 12.08
C GLN A 34 17.33 22.70 12.94
N ASN A 35 17.51 23.99 12.68
CA ASN A 35 16.53 25.02 13.04
C ASN A 35 15.22 24.64 12.36
N ALA A 36 14.44 23.76 12.99
CA ALA A 36 13.07 23.51 12.59
C ALA A 36 12.33 24.83 12.77
N ALA A 37 12.01 25.50 11.67
CA ALA A 37 11.09 26.60 11.70
C ALA A 37 9.87 26.14 12.52
N LYS A 38 9.57 26.85 13.62
CA LYS A 38 8.37 26.60 14.42
C LYS A 38 7.19 26.46 13.47
N PRO A 39 6.42 25.36 13.53
CA PRO A 39 5.23 25.25 12.68
C PRO A 39 4.39 26.51 12.90
N ALA A 40 4.05 27.20 11.82
CA ALA A 40 3.08 28.26 11.85
C ALA A 40 1.86 27.76 12.62
N THR A 41 1.26 28.63 13.45
CA THR A 41 0.11 28.35 14.31
C THR A 41 -0.80 27.28 13.72
N ALA A 42 -0.97 26.17 14.44
CA ALA A 42 -1.70 25.00 13.98
C ALA A 42 -3.06 25.43 13.37
N LYS A 43 -3.21 25.23 12.06
CA LYS A 43 -4.50 25.42 11.39
C LYS A 43 -5.47 24.43 12.05
N THR A 44 -6.55 24.93 12.64
CA THR A 44 -7.62 24.10 13.18
C THR A 44 -8.39 23.51 12.00
N TYR A 45 -8.08 22.26 11.68
CA TYR A 45 -8.80 21.51 10.68
C TYR A 45 -10.13 21.00 11.26
N LYS A 46 -11.23 21.36 10.61
CA LYS A 46 -12.58 21.01 11.08
C LYS A 46 -13.36 20.30 9.98
N ARG A 47 -14.04 19.20 10.35
CA ARG A 47 -14.97 18.52 9.45
C ARG A 47 -16.09 19.48 9.01
N ILE A 48 -16.39 19.47 7.72
CA ILE A 48 -17.49 20.23 7.15
C ILE A 48 -18.86 19.59 7.47
N SER A 49 -19.95 20.34 7.25
CA SER A 49 -21.30 19.84 7.53
C SER A 49 -21.74 18.74 6.56
N ASP A 50 -22.65 17.87 7.00
CA ASP A 50 -23.22 16.83 6.14
C ASP A 50 -23.99 17.41 4.94
N ALA A 51 -24.58 18.60 5.10
CA ALA A 51 -25.22 19.31 4.01
C ALA A 51 -24.22 19.72 2.92
N GLU A 52 -23.03 20.17 3.32
CA GLU A 52 -21.97 20.50 2.37
C GLU A 52 -21.40 19.25 1.70
N ILE A 53 -21.17 18.17 2.45
CA ILE A 53 -20.69 16.89 1.90
C ILE A 53 -21.61 16.38 0.77
N ARG A 54 -22.94 16.42 1.00
CA ARG A 54 -23.93 15.94 0.01
C ARG A 54 -23.95 16.70 -1.30
N LYS A 55 -23.38 17.90 -1.37
CA LYS A 55 -23.22 18.65 -2.63
C LYS A 55 -22.15 18.07 -3.53
N HIS A 56 -21.18 17.36 -2.96
CA HIS A 56 -19.98 16.91 -3.66
C HIS A 56 -19.90 15.39 -3.81
N VAL A 57 -20.44 14.64 -2.83
CA VAL A 57 -20.29 13.17 -2.79
C VAL A 57 -21.66 12.49 -2.87
N ASP A 58 -21.88 11.77 -3.95
CA ASP A 58 -23.00 10.84 -4.08
C ASP A 58 -22.66 9.51 -3.41
N ARG A 59 -23.08 9.38 -2.15
CA ARG A 59 -22.80 8.21 -1.31
C ARG A 59 -23.43 6.93 -1.85
N GLU A 60 -24.59 7.02 -2.51
CA GLU A 60 -25.24 5.83 -3.09
C GLU A 60 -24.49 5.35 -4.34
N TRP A 61 -24.03 6.27 -5.18
CA TRP A 61 -23.16 5.93 -6.29
C TRP A 61 -21.86 5.26 -5.80
N VAL A 62 -21.23 5.77 -4.75
CA VAL A 62 -20.05 5.19 -4.12
C VAL A 62 -20.30 3.74 -3.70
N ARG A 63 -21.40 3.48 -2.97
CA ARG A 63 -21.77 2.14 -2.52
C ARG A 63 -22.08 1.21 -3.70
N LYS A 64 -22.91 1.66 -4.63
CA LYS A 64 -23.32 0.87 -5.80
C LYS A 64 -22.11 0.48 -6.64
N THR A 65 -21.24 1.43 -6.95
CA THR A 65 -20.06 1.17 -7.78
C THR A 65 -19.09 0.23 -7.10
N ALA A 66 -18.86 0.40 -5.78
CA ALA A 66 -17.97 -0.47 -5.03
C ALA A 66 -18.50 -1.90 -4.93
N VAL A 67 -19.77 -2.07 -4.58
CA VAL A 67 -20.36 -3.39 -4.29
C VAL A 67 -20.89 -4.04 -5.56
N ASN A 68 -21.84 -3.40 -6.26
CA ASN A 68 -22.56 -4.04 -7.33
C ASN A 68 -21.77 -4.06 -8.66
N ASP A 69 -21.04 -2.97 -8.96
CA ASP A 69 -20.34 -2.82 -10.23
C ASP A 69 -18.89 -3.34 -10.17
N LEU A 70 -18.38 -3.74 -8.99
CA LEU A 70 -17.03 -4.25 -8.80
C LEU A 70 -16.98 -5.53 -7.95
N LEU A 71 -17.27 -5.46 -6.65
CA LEU A 71 -17.02 -6.56 -5.71
C LEU A 71 -17.90 -7.78 -5.92
N ASP A 72 -19.15 -7.61 -6.36
CA ASP A 72 -20.04 -8.73 -6.68
C ASP A 72 -19.45 -9.63 -7.79
N TYR A 73 -18.67 -9.07 -8.69
CA TYR A 73 -17.95 -9.84 -9.71
C TYR A 73 -16.76 -10.58 -9.11
N TRP A 74 -15.96 -9.92 -8.27
CA TRP A 74 -14.82 -10.54 -7.60
C TRP A 74 -15.24 -11.70 -6.71
N VAL A 75 -16.27 -11.55 -5.90
CA VAL A 75 -16.76 -12.60 -5.00
C VAL A 75 -17.26 -13.84 -5.76
N LYS A 76 -17.83 -13.63 -6.96
CA LYS A 76 -18.35 -14.71 -7.81
C LYS A 76 -17.25 -15.44 -8.58
N ALA A 77 -16.26 -14.68 -9.08
CA ALA A 77 -15.30 -15.19 -10.05
C ALA A 77 -13.96 -15.60 -9.41
N ALA A 78 -13.53 -14.95 -8.34
CA ALA A 78 -12.16 -15.06 -7.89
C ALA A 78 -11.95 -16.06 -6.75
N VAL A 79 -12.90 -16.26 -5.83
CA VAL A 79 -12.69 -17.10 -4.64
C VAL A 79 -12.99 -18.56 -4.95
N MET A 80 -11.96 -19.39 -4.96
CA MET A 80 -12.06 -20.81 -5.23
C MET A 80 -12.55 -21.60 -4.00
N PRO A 81 -13.07 -22.83 -4.17
CA PRO A 81 -13.58 -23.65 -3.06
C PRO A 81 -12.59 -23.88 -1.93
N ASN A 82 -11.28 -23.99 -2.23
CA ASN A 82 -10.22 -24.14 -1.23
C ASN A 82 -9.76 -22.84 -0.59
N GLY A 83 -10.33 -21.70 -1.00
CA GLY A 83 -9.98 -20.36 -0.52
C GLY A 83 -8.89 -19.64 -1.32
N PHE A 84 -8.24 -20.32 -2.26
CA PHE A 84 -7.33 -19.67 -3.20
C PHE A 84 -8.07 -18.59 -4.00
N ILE A 85 -7.44 -17.43 -4.15
CA ILE A 85 -8.00 -16.33 -4.95
C ILE A 85 -7.39 -16.37 -6.34
N GLN A 86 -8.25 -16.59 -7.34
CA GLN A 86 -7.93 -16.47 -8.75
C GLN A 86 -7.82 -14.99 -9.12
N GLU A 87 -6.61 -14.53 -9.40
CA GLU A 87 -6.34 -13.12 -9.70
C GLU A 87 -6.36 -12.82 -11.20
N ASN A 88 -6.02 -13.82 -12.03
CA ASN A 88 -6.00 -13.66 -13.50
C ASN A 88 -7.40 -13.82 -14.08
N LEU A 89 -8.07 -12.73 -14.36
CA LEU A 89 -9.43 -12.70 -14.89
C LEU A 89 -9.47 -11.85 -16.17
N ASP A 90 -10.18 -12.35 -17.19
CA ASP A 90 -10.45 -11.59 -18.42
C ASP A 90 -11.53 -10.52 -18.21
N ARG A 91 -11.83 -9.75 -19.27
CA ARG A 91 -12.85 -8.71 -19.22
C ARG A 91 -14.24 -9.24 -18.82
N GLN A 92 -14.53 -10.51 -19.08
CA GLN A 92 -15.80 -11.18 -18.76
C GLN A 92 -15.76 -11.96 -17.45
N TRP A 93 -14.71 -11.73 -16.63
CA TRP A 93 -14.52 -12.35 -15.33
C TRP A 93 -14.27 -13.86 -15.37
N LYS A 94 -13.81 -14.39 -16.50
CA LYS A 94 -13.37 -15.77 -16.63
C LYS A 94 -11.88 -15.87 -16.34
N PRO A 95 -11.38 -17.02 -15.85
CA PRO A 95 -9.95 -17.24 -15.71
C PRO A 95 -9.23 -16.97 -17.04
N TRP A 96 -8.20 -16.11 -16.98
CA TRP A 96 -7.37 -15.77 -18.12
C TRP A 96 -6.00 -16.43 -17.98
N GLY A 97 -5.79 -17.48 -18.75
CA GLY A 97 -4.62 -18.33 -18.59
C GLY A 97 -4.67 -19.19 -17.31
N GLU A 98 -3.60 -19.93 -17.08
CA GLU A 98 -3.41 -20.73 -15.89
C GLU A 98 -2.71 -19.90 -14.80
N GLN A 99 -3.41 -19.62 -13.69
CA GLN A 99 -2.76 -19.04 -12.53
C GLN A 99 -2.09 -20.15 -11.71
N ARG A 100 -0.78 -20.09 -11.61
CA ARG A 100 0.05 -21.07 -10.91
C ARG A 100 0.53 -20.62 -9.54
N GLU A 101 0.26 -19.37 -9.18
CA GLU A 101 0.83 -18.74 -8.00
C GLU A 101 -0.24 -18.00 -7.19
N ALA A 102 -0.18 -18.16 -5.87
CA ALA A 102 -0.83 -17.34 -4.88
C ALA A 102 0.23 -16.47 -4.21
N SER A 103 0.20 -15.16 -4.43
CA SER A 103 1.13 -14.23 -3.79
C SER A 103 0.52 -13.62 -2.52
N LEU A 104 1.34 -13.31 -1.51
CA LEU A 104 0.86 -12.57 -0.34
C LEU A 104 0.22 -11.25 -0.73
N ASN A 105 0.80 -10.58 -1.73
CA ASN A 105 0.30 -9.33 -2.24
C ASN A 105 -1.13 -9.47 -2.79
N GLY A 106 -1.35 -10.43 -3.71
CA GLY A 106 -2.67 -10.63 -4.33
C GLY A 106 -3.70 -11.19 -3.36
N GLN A 107 -3.36 -12.29 -2.67
CA GLN A 107 -4.27 -12.95 -1.73
C GLN A 107 -4.69 -12.00 -0.60
N GLY A 108 -3.74 -11.25 -0.01
CA GLY A 108 -4.01 -10.30 1.06
C GLY A 108 -4.85 -9.11 0.58
N ARG A 109 -4.50 -8.50 -0.54
CA ARG A 109 -5.25 -7.35 -1.08
C ARG A 109 -6.71 -7.70 -1.38
N VAL A 110 -6.97 -8.84 -2.03
CA VAL A 110 -8.34 -9.24 -2.34
C VAL A 110 -9.10 -9.65 -1.07
N LEU A 111 -8.47 -10.36 -0.13
CA LEU A 111 -9.11 -10.66 1.17
C LEU A 111 -9.56 -9.38 1.90
N TYR A 112 -8.71 -8.34 1.95
CA TYR A 112 -9.10 -7.04 2.48
C TYR A 112 -10.33 -6.47 1.78
N THR A 113 -10.34 -6.49 0.45
CA THR A 113 -11.46 -5.90 -0.30
C THR A 113 -12.77 -6.66 -0.10
N LEU A 114 -12.71 -7.98 0.10
CA LEU A 114 -13.90 -8.77 0.48
C LEU A 114 -14.44 -8.35 1.85
N ALA A 115 -13.57 -8.05 2.83
CA ALA A 115 -13.98 -7.56 4.13
C ALA A 115 -14.71 -6.20 4.03
N ILE A 116 -14.19 -5.29 3.20
CA ILE A 116 -14.85 -4.02 2.90
C ILE A 116 -16.20 -4.24 2.19
N GLY A 117 -16.27 -5.20 1.27
CA GLY A 117 -17.51 -5.59 0.60
C GLY A 117 -18.59 -6.03 1.57
N TYR A 118 -18.24 -6.83 2.57
CA TYR A 118 -19.16 -7.22 3.63
C TYR A 118 -19.76 -6.01 4.36
N GLU A 119 -18.95 -5.04 4.73
CA GLU A 119 -19.39 -3.83 5.42
C GLU A 119 -20.28 -2.95 4.54
N MET A 120 -19.84 -2.66 3.31
CA MET A 120 -20.57 -1.78 2.39
C MET A 120 -21.84 -2.40 1.83
N SER A 121 -21.92 -3.74 1.78
CA SER A 121 -23.15 -4.46 1.38
C SER A 121 -24.21 -4.55 2.49
N GLY A 122 -23.87 -4.16 3.72
CA GLY A 122 -24.75 -4.31 4.87
C GLY A 122 -24.76 -5.73 5.46
N GLY A 123 -23.69 -6.49 5.26
CA GLY A 123 -23.51 -7.81 5.87
C GLY A 123 -23.94 -8.99 4.98
N ASP A 124 -23.77 -8.89 3.68
CA ASP A 124 -24.08 -9.99 2.75
C ASP A 124 -23.22 -11.22 3.03
N LYS A 125 -23.88 -12.34 3.31
CA LYS A 125 -23.23 -13.61 3.70
C LYS A 125 -22.30 -14.18 2.63
N ARG A 126 -22.49 -13.86 1.35
CA ARG A 126 -21.58 -14.29 0.26
C ARG A 126 -20.17 -13.80 0.52
N TYR A 127 -20.01 -12.55 0.98
CA TYR A 127 -18.71 -12.01 1.36
C TYR A 127 -18.15 -12.71 2.60
N LEU A 128 -18.97 -12.97 3.60
CA LEU A 128 -18.53 -13.63 4.83
C LEU A 128 -17.95 -15.03 4.57
N ASP A 129 -18.62 -15.82 3.72
CA ASP A 129 -18.14 -17.14 3.31
C ASP A 129 -16.83 -17.04 2.51
N ALA A 130 -16.73 -16.07 1.59
CA ALA A 130 -15.54 -15.83 0.81
C ALA A 130 -14.33 -15.38 1.68
N ILE A 131 -14.56 -14.47 2.63
CA ILE A 131 -13.56 -14.00 3.59
C ILE A 131 -13.03 -15.17 4.42
N THR A 132 -13.92 -16.01 4.95
CA THR A 132 -13.52 -17.15 5.78
C THR A 132 -12.63 -18.12 5.00
N LYS A 133 -13.02 -18.50 3.77
CA LYS A 133 -12.24 -19.38 2.90
C LYS A 133 -10.87 -18.77 2.56
N ALA A 134 -10.84 -17.51 2.14
CA ALA A 134 -9.62 -16.83 1.72
C ALA A 134 -8.66 -16.61 2.92
N ALA A 135 -9.18 -16.23 4.09
CA ALA A 135 -8.37 -16.09 5.29
C ALA A 135 -7.79 -17.43 5.76
N ASP A 136 -8.56 -18.51 5.68
CA ASP A 136 -8.10 -19.86 6.01
C ASP A 136 -7.05 -20.39 5.02
N PHE A 137 -7.13 -20.01 3.74
CA PHE A 137 -6.08 -20.29 2.77
C PHE A 137 -4.81 -19.51 3.10
N LEU A 138 -4.96 -18.22 3.38
CA LEU A 138 -3.82 -17.35 3.72
C LEU A 138 -3.09 -17.86 4.97
N LEU A 139 -3.81 -18.29 6.01
CA LEU A 139 -3.21 -18.88 7.21
C LEU A 139 -2.35 -20.11 6.93
N LYS A 140 -2.68 -20.91 5.90
CA LYS A 140 -1.90 -22.09 5.50
C LYS A 140 -0.60 -21.75 4.77
N MET A 141 -0.40 -20.48 4.37
CA MET A 141 0.87 -20.02 3.81
C MET A 141 1.92 -19.68 4.89
N HIS A 142 1.60 -19.88 6.18
CA HIS A 142 2.54 -19.64 7.28
C HIS A 142 3.73 -20.62 7.22
N ASP A 143 4.92 -20.11 7.54
CA ASP A 143 6.15 -20.90 7.64
C ASP A 143 6.38 -21.30 9.11
N ASP A 144 5.91 -22.51 9.49
CA ASP A 144 5.98 -23.00 10.87
C ASP A 144 7.43 -23.19 11.36
N GLN A 145 8.40 -23.26 10.46
CA GLN A 145 9.80 -23.48 10.82
C GLN A 145 10.52 -22.19 11.22
N TYR A 146 10.31 -21.11 10.44
CA TYR A 146 11.05 -19.86 10.61
C TYR A 146 10.18 -18.67 10.97
N GLY A 147 8.86 -18.83 10.92
CA GLY A 147 7.89 -17.75 11.10
C GLY A 147 7.70 -16.90 9.85
N GLY A 148 6.72 -15.99 9.91
CA GLY A 148 6.25 -15.25 8.75
C GLY A 148 5.52 -16.14 7.75
N TYR A 149 5.21 -15.60 6.59
CA TYR A 149 4.46 -16.29 5.54
C TYR A 149 5.34 -16.47 4.31
N TYR A 150 5.16 -17.57 3.56
CA TYR A 150 5.78 -17.74 2.26
C TYR A 150 5.29 -16.66 1.31
N ASN A 151 6.22 -16.01 0.60
CA ASN A 151 5.88 -14.90 -0.31
C ASN A 151 4.98 -15.36 -1.45
N ARG A 152 5.21 -16.58 -1.98
CA ARG A 152 4.39 -17.20 -3.02
C ARG A 152 4.30 -18.72 -2.83
N VAL A 153 3.11 -19.24 -3.06
CA VAL A 153 2.83 -20.68 -3.10
C VAL A 153 2.00 -21.00 -4.35
N SER A 154 1.93 -22.26 -4.73
CA SER A 154 0.96 -22.73 -5.73
C SER A 154 -0.46 -22.82 -5.13
N PRO A 155 -1.53 -22.97 -5.93
CA PRO A 155 -2.89 -23.17 -5.43
C PRO A 155 -3.07 -24.38 -4.50
N ASP A 156 -2.16 -25.38 -4.59
CA ASP A 156 -2.07 -26.54 -3.71
C ASP A 156 -1.03 -26.40 -2.59
N LEU A 157 -0.61 -25.15 -2.30
CA LEU A 157 0.27 -24.75 -1.19
C LEU A 157 1.72 -25.24 -1.28
N LYS A 158 2.21 -25.63 -2.45
CA LYS A 158 3.65 -25.87 -2.64
C LYS A 158 4.40 -24.54 -2.69
N VAL A 159 5.49 -24.45 -1.96
CA VAL A 159 6.30 -23.23 -1.86
C VAL A 159 6.99 -22.95 -3.19
N ILE A 160 6.82 -21.73 -3.70
CA ILE A 160 7.45 -21.20 -4.92
C ILE A 160 8.52 -20.16 -4.56
N ASP A 161 8.20 -19.29 -3.58
CA ASP A 161 9.11 -18.26 -3.10
C ASP A 161 8.96 -18.16 -1.58
N ASP A 162 10.02 -18.50 -0.88
CA ASP A 162 10.07 -18.54 0.59
C ASP A 162 10.65 -17.28 1.22
N SER A 163 11.01 -16.26 0.42
CA SER A 163 11.53 -14.99 0.93
C SER A 163 10.52 -14.28 1.83
N LYS A 164 11.04 -13.48 2.78
CA LYS A 164 10.24 -12.71 3.75
C LYS A 164 10.42 -11.21 3.46
N GLY A 165 9.40 -10.58 2.92
CA GLY A 165 9.50 -9.20 2.47
C GLY A 165 8.33 -8.31 2.87
N GLY A 166 8.30 -7.11 2.30
CA GLY A 166 7.29 -6.08 2.62
C GLY A 166 5.84 -6.52 2.42
N PHE A 167 5.59 -7.55 1.61
CA PHE A 167 4.23 -8.08 1.39
C PHE A 167 3.64 -8.83 2.60
N GLN A 168 4.45 -9.13 3.63
CA GLN A 168 3.94 -9.57 4.93
C GLN A 168 2.93 -8.56 5.51
N SER A 169 3.04 -7.28 5.14
CA SER A 169 2.09 -6.24 5.53
C SER A 169 0.66 -6.56 5.12
N PHE A 170 0.45 -7.13 3.93
CA PHE A 170 -0.89 -7.49 3.47
C PHE A 170 -1.50 -8.67 4.21
N VAL A 171 -0.69 -9.54 4.81
CA VAL A 171 -1.17 -10.58 5.71
C VAL A 171 -1.72 -9.95 7.00
N ILE A 172 -0.93 -9.07 7.64
CA ILE A 172 -1.37 -8.35 8.85
C ILE A 172 -2.66 -7.58 8.55
N PHE A 173 -2.67 -6.81 7.48
CA PHE A 173 -3.77 -5.93 7.09
C PHE A 173 -5.06 -6.70 6.82
N SER A 174 -4.98 -7.70 5.95
CA SER A 174 -6.17 -8.46 5.55
C SER A 174 -6.74 -9.32 6.66
N LEU A 175 -5.90 -9.99 7.48
CA LEU A 175 -6.36 -10.76 8.63
C LEU A 175 -6.97 -9.86 9.72
N ALA A 176 -6.44 -8.65 9.93
CA ALA A 176 -7.04 -7.67 10.84
C ALA A 176 -8.46 -7.28 10.39
N HIS A 177 -8.65 -6.99 9.11
CA HIS A 177 -9.97 -6.69 8.56
C HIS A 177 -10.91 -7.92 8.58
N ALA A 178 -10.41 -9.11 8.23
CA ALA A 178 -11.17 -10.35 8.34
C ALA A 178 -11.65 -10.60 9.77
N ALA A 179 -10.78 -10.42 10.78
CA ALA A 179 -11.15 -10.53 12.19
C ALA A 179 -12.29 -9.58 12.57
N ARG A 180 -12.20 -8.32 12.12
CA ARG A 180 -13.17 -7.27 12.42
C ARG A 180 -14.57 -7.61 11.92
N VAL A 181 -14.69 -8.16 10.70
CA VAL A 181 -15.99 -8.45 10.08
C VAL A 181 -16.52 -9.83 10.45
N THR A 182 -15.67 -10.86 10.58
CA THR A 182 -16.09 -12.23 10.93
C THR A 182 -16.28 -12.44 12.43
N LYS A 183 -15.72 -11.54 13.26
CA LYS A 183 -15.64 -11.70 14.73
C LYS A 183 -14.88 -12.97 15.14
N ASN A 184 -13.96 -13.44 14.31
CA ASN A 184 -13.13 -14.61 14.58
C ASN A 184 -11.75 -14.17 15.09
N ASP A 185 -11.53 -14.31 16.39
CA ASP A 185 -10.31 -13.89 17.09
C ASP A 185 -9.05 -14.59 16.57
N ARG A 186 -9.16 -15.75 15.92
CA ARG A 186 -8.03 -16.46 15.32
C ARG A 186 -7.28 -15.59 14.30
N TYR A 187 -8.00 -14.81 13.50
CA TYR A 187 -7.40 -13.93 12.51
C TYR A 187 -6.68 -12.74 13.15
N ALA A 188 -7.27 -12.13 14.18
CA ALA A 188 -6.62 -11.07 14.95
C ALA A 188 -5.36 -11.57 15.66
N LYS A 189 -5.42 -12.77 16.24
CA LYS A 189 -4.29 -13.43 16.90
C LYS A 189 -3.14 -13.65 15.90
N ALA A 190 -3.42 -14.26 14.75
CA ALA A 190 -2.41 -14.51 13.71
C ALA A 190 -1.76 -13.20 13.20
N ALA A 191 -2.56 -12.13 13.00
CA ALA A 191 -2.03 -10.83 12.61
C ALA A 191 -1.12 -10.20 13.68
N LEU A 192 -1.47 -10.31 14.97
CA LEU A 192 -0.64 -9.82 16.08
C LEU A 192 0.64 -10.66 16.24
N GLU A 193 0.56 -11.96 16.09
CA GLU A 193 1.73 -12.85 16.14
C GLU A 193 2.70 -12.51 15.01
N LEU A 194 2.21 -12.38 13.78
CA LEU A 194 3.04 -11.95 12.66
C LEU A 194 3.66 -10.58 12.89
N PHE A 195 2.90 -9.60 13.36
CA PHE A 195 3.44 -8.27 13.69
C PHE A 195 4.62 -8.37 14.66
N ARG A 196 4.51 -9.16 15.74
CA ARG A 196 5.58 -9.35 16.73
C ARG A 196 6.81 -10.04 16.15
N GLU A 197 6.58 -11.05 15.33
CA GLU A 197 7.66 -11.75 14.62
C GLU A 197 8.45 -10.80 13.70
N LEU A 198 7.74 -10.05 12.87
CA LEU A 198 8.39 -9.13 11.94
C LEU A 198 9.09 -7.98 12.67
N LYS A 199 8.48 -7.45 13.74
CA LYS A 199 9.11 -6.45 14.59
C LYS A 199 10.40 -6.95 15.21
N ALA A 200 10.46 -8.22 15.59
CA ALA A 200 11.67 -8.83 16.16
C ALA A 200 12.75 -9.13 15.11
N LYS A 201 12.38 -9.46 13.87
CA LYS A 201 13.29 -9.99 12.85
C LYS A 201 13.62 -9.02 11.72
N MET A 202 12.75 -8.03 11.46
CA MET A 202 12.84 -7.08 10.35
C MET A 202 12.84 -5.62 10.82
N ALA A 203 13.21 -5.37 12.10
CA ALA A 203 13.25 -4.02 12.62
C ALA A 203 14.32 -3.17 11.93
N ASP A 204 13.92 -1.98 11.49
CA ASP A 204 14.76 -0.94 10.92
C ASP A 204 14.43 0.39 11.65
N GLY A 205 15.09 0.62 12.78
CA GLY A 205 14.68 1.64 13.74
C GLY A 205 13.26 1.35 14.26
N PRO A 206 12.31 2.29 14.18
CA PRO A 206 10.91 2.04 14.57
C PRO A 206 10.10 1.34 13.48
N PHE A 207 10.66 1.12 12.28
CA PHE A 207 9.97 0.53 11.14
C PHE A 207 10.20 -0.99 11.06
N ILE A 208 9.36 -1.63 10.28
CA ILE A 208 9.48 -3.01 9.85
C ILE A 208 9.66 -2.95 8.34
N SER A 209 10.84 -3.27 7.85
CA SER A 209 11.18 -3.11 6.43
C SER A 209 12.21 -4.12 5.94
N GLY A 210 12.45 -4.11 4.63
CA GLY A 210 13.44 -4.97 3.99
C GLY A 210 12.85 -6.22 3.36
N ASN A 211 13.74 -6.99 2.75
CA ASN A 211 13.44 -8.28 2.15
C ASN A 211 14.54 -9.27 2.57
N PHE A 212 14.16 -10.39 3.12
CA PHE A 212 15.04 -11.34 3.79
C PHE A 212 14.92 -12.73 3.18
N LYS A 213 15.96 -13.54 3.37
CA LYS A 213 15.90 -14.98 3.17
C LYS A 213 14.85 -15.59 4.08
N ARG A 214 14.43 -16.82 3.76
CA ARG A 214 13.41 -17.58 4.50
C ARG A 214 13.62 -17.57 6.01
N ASP A 215 14.87 -17.77 6.45
CA ASP A 215 15.27 -17.88 7.86
C ASP A 215 15.63 -16.54 8.53
N PHE A 216 15.41 -15.43 7.83
CA PHE A 216 15.80 -14.07 8.23
C PHE A 216 17.31 -13.88 8.47
N SER A 217 18.19 -14.80 8.03
CA SER A 217 19.63 -14.72 8.27
C SER A 217 20.35 -13.60 7.51
N GLY A 218 19.67 -12.93 6.59
CA GLY A 218 20.21 -11.83 5.81
C GLY A 218 19.30 -11.40 4.68
N PRO A 219 19.68 -10.33 3.95
CA PRO A 219 18.87 -9.80 2.87
C PRO A 219 18.70 -10.79 1.73
N ALA A 220 17.55 -10.74 1.09
CA ALA A 220 17.25 -11.44 -0.15
C ALA A 220 16.93 -10.43 -1.27
N PRO A 221 17.18 -10.77 -2.54
CA PRO A 221 16.70 -9.96 -3.64
C PRO A 221 15.18 -9.86 -3.62
N PHE A 222 14.66 -8.67 -3.91
CA PHE A 222 13.23 -8.52 -4.14
C PHE A 222 12.88 -9.09 -5.52
N VAL A 223 12.06 -10.13 -5.55
CA VAL A 223 11.57 -10.75 -6.77
C VAL A 223 10.08 -10.45 -6.89
N MET A 224 9.71 -9.57 -7.82
CA MET A 224 8.31 -9.52 -8.28
C MET A 224 8.01 -10.83 -9.00
N GLY A 225 6.81 -11.41 -8.83
CA GLY A 225 6.40 -12.66 -9.47
C GLY A 225 6.73 -12.71 -10.96
N ALA A 226 6.84 -13.92 -11.51
CA ALA A 226 7.28 -14.18 -12.90
C ALA A 226 6.49 -13.43 -13.98
N GLY A 227 5.44 -12.75 -13.62
CA GLY A 227 4.59 -11.91 -14.43
C GLY A 227 4.92 -10.42 -14.47
N GLY A 228 5.83 -9.93 -13.66
CA GLY A 228 6.27 -8.55 -13.73
C GLY A 228 7.21 -8.28 -14.90
N ARG A 229 6.72 -8.14 -16.14
CA ARG A 229 7.50 -7.65 -17.27
C ARG A 229 7.88 -6.19 -17.05
N GLY A 230 8.86 -6.01 -16.21
CA GLY A 230 9.60 -4.76 -16.12
C GLY A 230 10.78 -4.79 -17.06
N GLY A 231 10.75 -3.98 -18.05
CA GLY A 231 11.90 -3.46 -18.78
C GLY A 231 12.75 -4.46 -19.56
N ALA A 232 12.88 -4.25 -20.85
CA ALA A 232 13.78 -4.89 -21.78
C ALA A 232 15.14 -5.29 -21.16
N GLY A 233 15.45 -6.60 -21.12
CA GLY A 233 16.73 -7.13 -20.67
C GLY A 233 16.74 -8.64 -20.36
N GLY A 234 15.68 -9.40 -20.57
CA GLY A 234 15.64 -10.83 -20.36
C GLY A 234 15.84 -11.60 -21.68
N ARG A 235 16.95 -12.31 -21.81
CA ARG A 235 17.26 -13.22 -22.90
C ARG A 235 16.17 -14.30 -23.04
N GLY A 236 15.72 -14.51 -24.28
CA GLY A 236 14.76 -15.53 -24.64
C GLY A 236 15.17 -16.93 -24.25
N GLY A 237 14.30 -17.68 -23.61
CA GLY A 237 14.35 -19.13 -23.54
C GLY A 237 13.88 -19.73 -24.89
N PRO A 238 14.40 -20.90 -25.31
CA PRO A 238 14.07 -21.52 -26.59
C PRO A 238 12.71 -22.21 -26.53
N GLY A 239 11.79 -21.79 -27.37
CA GLY A 239 10.65 -22.63 -27.72
C GLY A 239 9.25 -22.08 -27.68
N ALA A 240 8.99 -20.92 -28.30
CA ALA A 240 7.64 -20.59 -28.75
C ALA A 240 7.66 -20.35 -30.28
N PRO A 241 6.75 -20.94 -31.09
CA PRO A 241 6.70 -20.69 -32.51
C PRO A 241 6.27 -19.25 -32.78
N GLY A 242 7.08 -18.53 -33.55
CA GLY A 242 6.79 -17.17 -33.96
C GLY A 242 5.55 -17.08 -34.83
N GLY A 243 4.54 -16.31 -34.37
CA GLY A 243 3.51 -15.78 -35.23
C GLY A 243 4.03 -14.60 -36.07
N PRO A 244 3.61 -14.45 -37.33
CA PRO A 244 4.13 -13.41 -38.21
C PRO A 244 3.52 -12.05 -37.88
N GLY A 245 4.37 -11.07 -37.63
CA GLY A 245 4.08 -9.67 -37.84
C GLY A 245 3.59 -8.82 -36.66
N ALA A 246 4.36 -8.75 -35.59
CA ALA A 246 4.24 -7.57 -34.72
C ALA A 246 5.13 -6.44 -35.27
N PRO A 247 4.64 -5.20 -35.46
CA PRO A 247 5.47 -4.08 -35.86
C PRO A 247 6.51 -3.80 -34.77
N GLN A 248 7.78 -3.87 -35.12
CA GLN A 248 8.85 -3.34 -34.29
C GLN A 248 8.66 -1.83 -34.19
N GLY A 249 8.54 -1.33 -32.95
CA GLY A 249 8.61 0.08 -32.68
C GLY A 249 7.28 0.80 -32.44
N ALA A 250 6.53 0.40 -31.40
CA ALA A 250 5.63 1.36 -30.76
C ALA A 250 6.49 2.36 -29.96
N PRO A 251 6.52 3.67 -30.33
CA PRO A 251 7.20 4.68 -29.53
C PRO A 251 6.39 4.88 -28.24
N GLY A 252 6.97 4.54 -27.09
CA GLY A 252 6.40 4.97 -25.81
C GLY A 252 6.02 3.91 -24.81
N ALA A 253 6.59 2.68 -24.88
CA ALA A 253 6.65 1.89 -23.66
C ALA A 253 7.41 2.72 -22.61
N PRO A 254 6.83 3.05 -21.43
CA PRO A 254 7.55 3.81 -20.43
C PRO A 254 8.86 3.08 -20.14
N GLN A 255 9.98 3.73 -20.39
CA GLN A 255 11.22 3.36 -19.71
C GLN A 255 10.85 3.34 -18.24
N GLY A 256 10.97 2.16 -17.60
CA GLY A 256 10.42 1.85 -16.32
C GLY A 256 10.51 3.05 -15.40
N MET A 257 9.39 3.45 -14.77
CA MET A 257 9.46 4.31 -13.60
C MET A 257 10.61 3.78 -12.75
N PRO A 258 11.49 4.64 -12.21
CA PRO A 258 12.41 4.18 -11.19
C PRO A 258 11.51 3.51 -10.17
N ARG A 259 11.49 2.18 -10.20
CA ARG A 259 10.74 1.40 -9.24
C ARG A 259 11.28 1.87 -7.92
N GLY A 260 10.43 2.36 -7.01
CA GLY A 260 10.80 2.63 -5.65
C GLY A 260 11.45 1.34 -5.16
N GLY A 261 12.71 1.15 -5.51
CA GLY A 261 13.46 -0.03 -5.17
C GLY A 261 13.59 -0.01 -3.67
N PHE A 262 13.25 -1.06 -3.02
CA PHE A 262 13.65 -1.33 -1.65
C PHE A 262 15.14 -0.95 -1.56
N GLY A 263 15.45 0.10 -0.84
CA GLY A 263 16.64 0.89 -0.62
C GLY A 263 17.93 0.57 -1.36
N ALA A 264 18.72 1.59 -1.57
CA ALA A 264 20.13 1.41 -1.91
C ALA A 264 20.78 0.48 -0.87
N PRO A 265 21.77 -0.35 -1.24
CA PRO A 265 22.50 -1.15 -0.28
C PRO A 265 22.95 -0.27 0.90
N GLY A 266 22.51 -0.61 2.12
CA GLY A 266 22.83 0.16 3.35
C GLY A 266 21.93 1.37 3.62
N GLY A 267 20.88 1.61 2.83
CA GLY A 267 19.88 2.63 3.10
C GLY A 267 18.62 2.08 3.79
N HIS A 268 17.71 2.98 4.13
CA HIS A 268 16.47 2.67 4.86
C HIS A 268 15.24 2.93 4.00
N ASN A 269 14.13 2.24 4.30
CA ASN A 269 12.86 2.42 3.62
C ASN A 269 11.70 2.53 4.60
N LEU A 270 10.80 3.48 4.29
CA LEU A 270 9.47 3.51 4.88
C LEU A 270 8.50 2.76 3.98
N SER A 271 7.82 1.76 4.54
CA SER A 271 6.77 1.05 3.84
C SER A 271 5.40 1.68 4.16
N VAL A 272 4.80 2.33 3.17
CA VAL A 272 3.44 2.87 3.25
C VAL A 272 2.43 1.78 3.62
N HIS A 273 2.56 0.60 3.01
CA HIS A 273 1.65 -0.52 3.26
C HIS A 273 1.84 -1.15 4.66
N MET A 274 3.06 -1.16 5.21
CA MET A 274 3.24 -1.62 6.59
C MET A 274 2.61 -0.64 7.57
N PHE A 275 2.75 0.66 7.35
CA PHE A 275 2.11 1.66 8.19
C PHE A 275 0.58 1.54 8.14
N GLU A 276 0.01 1.38 6.94
CA GLU A 276 -1.43 1.12 6.76
C GLU A 276 -1.88 -0.15 7.48
N ALA A 277 -1.10 -1.24 7.35
CA ALA A 277 -1.40 -2.50 8.02
C ALA A 277 -1.43 -2.37 9.54
N LEU A 278 -0.52 -1.59 10.12
CA LEU A 278 -0.51 -1.31 11.56
C LEU A 278 -1.73 -0.49 12.00
N LEU A 279 -2.17 0.50 11.21
CA LEU A 279 -3.42 1.23 11.50
C LEU A 279 -4.62 0.27 11.51
N GLY A 280 -4.75 -0.59 10.49
CA GLY A 280 -5.80 -1.61 10.42
C GLY A 280 -5.74 -2.62 11.56
N LEU A 281 -4.55 -3.06 11.96
CA LEU A 281 -4.34 -3.96 13.09
C LEU A 281 -4.75 -3.30 14.42
N TYR A 282 -4.39 -2.04 14.61
CA TYR A 282 -4.82 -1.28 15.78
C TYR A 282 -6.34 -1.10 15.81
N GLU A 283 -6.96 -0.79 14.69
CA GLU A 283 -8.42 -0.68 14.60
C GLU A 283 -9.12 -1.98 15.00
N ALA A 284 -8.61 -3.12 14.58
CA ALA A 284 -9.18 -4.42 14.87
C ALA A 284 -8.96 -4.90 16.30
N THR A 285 -7.79 -4.58 16.90
CA THR A 285 -7.35 -5.20 18.15
C THR A 285 -7.30 -4.26 19.35
N LYS A 286 -7.19 -2.95 19.10
CA LYS A 286 -6.90 -1.90 20.11
C LYS A 286 -5.63 -2.22 20.93
N SER A 287 -4.69 -2.96 20.35
CA SER A 287 -3.45 -3.36 21.01
C SER A 287 -2.57 -2.15 21.31
N LYS A 288 -2.23 -1.96 22.59
CA LYS A 288 -1.31 -0.91 23.02
C LYS A 288 0.06 -1.04 22.35
N GLU A 289 0.58 -2.26 22.19
CA GLU A 289 1.87 -2.53 21.57
C GLU A 289 1.90 -2.07 20.10
N VAL A 290 0.82 -2.27 19.36
CA VAL A 290 0.67 -1.79 17.98
C VAL A 290 0.62 -0.26 17.97
N TRP A 291 -0.16 0.35 18.88
CA TRP A 291 -0.25 1.81 18.98
C TRP A 291 1.06 2.47 19.35
N ASP A 292 1.79 1.91 20.29
CA ASP A 292 3.14 2.40 20.68
C ASP A 292 4.09 2.35 19.46
N THR A 293 3.99 1.32 18.62
CA THR A 293 4.79 1.21 17.39
C THR A 293 4.38 2.28 16.37
N ILE A 294 3.08 2.48 16.14
CA ILE A 294 2.56 3.54 15.26
C ILE A 294 3.07 4.91 15.73
N THR A 295 2.98 5.19 17.03
CA THR A 295 3.41 6.47 17.60
C THR A 295 4.91 6.69 17.42
N ALA A 296 5.72 5.66 17.68
CA ALA A 296 7.17 5.72 17.47
C ALA A 296 7.53 5.96 15.99
N GLN A 297 6.80 5.33 15.06
CA GLN A 297 6.97 5.58 13.62
C GLN A 297 6.61 7.00 13.24
N LEU A 298 5.47 7.51 13.71
CA LEU A 298 5.04 8.88 13.45
C LEU A 298 6.02 9.93 13.96
N ASP A 299 6.53 9.77 15.19
CA ASP A 299 7.51 10.67 15.76
C ASP A 299 8.84 10.64 14.99
N PHE A 300 9.23 9.47 14.49
CA PHE A 300 10.41 9.34 13.66
C PHE A 300 10.19 9.93 12.26
N MET A 301 9.03 9.69 11.63
CA MET A 301 8.66 10.32 10.36
C MET A 301 8.76 11.84 10.43
N ALA A 302 8.32 12.46 11.54
CA ALA A 302 8.45 13.90 11.73
C ALA A 302 9.90 14.38 11.81
N LYS A 303 10.85 13.52 12.24
CA LYS A 303 12.29 13.85 12.28
C LYS A 303 12.95 13.76 10.91
N VAL A 304 12.53 12.78 10.09
CA VAL A 304 13.13 12.50 8.78
C VAL A 304 12.33 13.10 7.61
N TYR A 305 11.27 13.83 7.91
CA TYR A 305 10.46 14.55 6.92
C TYR A 305 11.31 15.58 6.19
N ASP A 306 11.21 15.63 4.88
CA ASP A 306 11.89 16.64 4.09
C ASP A 306 11.10 17.96 4.11
N TYR A 307 11.40 18.81 5.07
CA TYR A 307 10.71 20.08 5.25
C TYR A 307 10.96 21.08 4.12
N ASP A 308 12.11 20.99 3.46
CA ASP A 308 12.48 21.89 2.36
C ASP A 308 11.70 21.58 1.10
N ARG A 309 11.58 20.30 0.76
CA ARG A 309 10.81 19.83 -0.40
C ARG A 309 9.34 19.59 -0.07
N GLY A 310 8.99 19.42 1.21
CA GLY A 310 7.64 19.31 1.71
C GLY A 310 7.03 17.90 1.57
N PHE A 311 7.80 16.83 1.76
CA PHE A 311 7.29 15.47 1.66
C PHE A 311 7.96 14.46 2.61
N LEU A 312 7.24 13.37 2.87
CA LEU A 312 7.78 12.17 3.50
C LEU A 312 8.39 11.28 2.41
N SER A 313 9.71 11.09 2.44
CA SER A 313 10.38 10.16 1.53
C SER A 313 10.10 8.71 1.94
N GLU A 314 10.12 7.80 0.97
CA GLU A 314 10.08 6.36 1.23
C GLU A 314 11.47 5.72 1.19
N SER A 315 12.49 6.46 0.73
CA SER A 315 13.86 5.98 0.64
C SER A 315 14.83 6.96 1.28
N TYR A 316 15.75 6.44 2.06
CA TYR A 316 16.75 7.21 2.81
C TYR A 316 18.12 6.56 2.64
N ASP A 317 19.18 7.35 2.81
CA ASP A 317 20.55 6.84 2.96
C ASP A 317 20.77 6.26 4.37
N ALA A 318 22.01 5.81 4.65
CA ALA A 318 22.38 5.24 5.95
C ALA A 318 22.25 6.23 7.12
N ASP A 319 22.26 7.54 6.85
CA ASP A 319 22.11 8.61 7.83
C ASP A 319 20.67 9.13 7.93
N TRP A 320 19.71 8.43 7.35
CA TRP A 320 18.30 8.83 7.27
C TRP A 320 18.05 10.15 6.52
N LYS A 321 18.92 10.52 5.55
CA LYS A 321 18.66 11.63 4.66
C LYS A 321 17.77 11.16 3.51
N PRO A 322 16.73 11.94 3.13
CA PRO A 322 15.84 11.58 2.05
C PRO A 322 16.56 11.45 0.71
N THR A 323 16.49 10.27 0.08
CA THR A 323 17.03 10.00 -1.26
C THR A 323 15.95 9.87 -2.32
N GLY A 324 14.69 9.72 -1.91
CA GLY A 324 13.55 9.57 -2.80
C GLY A 324 13.28 10.81 -3.65
N ASN A 325 12.77 10.57 -4.85
CA ASN A 325 12.26 11.61 -5.73
C ASN A 325 10.72 11.65 -5.61
N PRO A 326 10.11 12.73 -5.08
CA PRO A 326 8.67 12.83 -4.95
C PRO A 326 7.92 12.74 -6.29
N ALA A 327 8.56 13.15 -7.39
CA ALA A 327 7.97 13.02 -8.72
C ALA A 327 8.03 11.58 -9.27
N GLY A 328 8.79 10.68 -8.64
CA GLY A 328 8.93 9.28 -9.08
C GLY A 328 7.68 8.44 -8.82
N ASN A 329 6.96 8.74 -7.74
CA ASN A 329 5.70 8.08 -7.40
C ASN A 329 4.73 9.05 -6.70
N PRO A 330 4.15 10.01 -7.45
CA PRO A 330 3.30 11.02 -6.85
C PRO A 330 2.00 10.44 -6.24
N GLY A 331 1.58 9.23 -6.63
CA GLY A 331 0.42 8.54 -6.02
C GLY A 331 0.61 8.27 -4.53
N HIS A 332 1.81 7.86 -4.12
CA HIS A 332 2.11 7.62 -2.70
C HIS A 332 2.09 8.89 -1.84
N LEU A 333 2.30 10.09 -2.43
CA LEU A 333 2.14 11.35 -1.69
C LEU A 333 0.70 11.53 -1.20
N PHE A 334 -0.30 11.18 -2.02
CA PHE A 334 -1.70 11.20 -1.64
C PHE A 334 -2.06 10.10 -0.64
N GLU A 335 -1.48 8.91 -0.84
CA GLU A 335 -1.68 7.78 0.07
C GLU A 335 -1.15 8.09 1.48
N TRP A 336 0.10 8.56 1.60
CA TRP A 336 0.66 9.04 2.86
C TRP A 336 -0.18 10.16 3.51
N SER A 337 -0.71 11.09 2.70
CA SER A 337 -1.59 12.15 3.21
C SER A 337 -2.80 11.58 3.92
N SER A 338 -3.48 10.63 3.30
CA SER A 338 -4.66 9.96 3.86
C SER A 338 -4.31 9.18 5.12
N LEU A 339 -3.20 8.43 5.12
CA LEU A 339 -2.78 7.60 6.26
C LEU A 339 -2.35 8.42 7.47
N LEU A 340 -1.62 9.53 7.27
CA LEU A 340 -1.26 10.45 8.36
C LEU A 340 -2.52 11.09 8.96
N SER A 341 -3.47 11.51 8.12
CA SER A 341 -4.75 12.03 8.59
C SER A 341 -5.57 10.95 9.32
N ARG A 342 -5.55 9.68 8.83
CA ARG A 342 -6.21 8.55 9.51
C ARG A 342 -5.59 8.24 10.88
N ALA A 343 -4.26 8.31 11.00
CA ALA A 343 -3.60 8.16 12.29
C ALA A 343 -4.10 9.18 13.32
N VAL A 344 -4.32 10.43 12.89
CA VAL A 344 -4.89 11.46 13.77
C VAL A 344 -6.34 11.16 14.14
N GLU A 345 -7.16 10.62 13.24
CA GLU A 345 -8.50 10.14 13.59
C GLU A 345 -8.46 9.08 14.69
N LEU A 346 -7.41 8.23 14.70
CA LEU A 346 -7.20 7.18 15.69
C LEU A 346 -6.56 7.65 17.00
N GLY A 347 -6.20 8.93 17.09
CA GLY A 347 -5.69 9.54 18.32
C GLY A 347 -4.24 10.04 18.27
N ALA A 348 -3.60 10.05 17.10
CA ALA A 348 -2.26 10.64 16.95
C ALA A 348 -2.29 12.17 17.04
N ASP A 349 -1.11 12.78 17.26
CA ASP A 349 -0.96 14.24 17.36
C ASP A 349 -1.46 14.95 16.08
N PRO A 350 -2.31 15.97 16.19
CA PRO A 350 -2.80 16.76 15.07
C PRO A 350 -1.73 17.38 14.16
N LYS A 351 -0.47 17.51 14.63
CA LYS A 351 0.66 17.98 13.81
C LYS A 351 0.84 17.18 12.51
N PHE A 352 0.48 15.90 12.52
CA PHE A 352 0.61 15.01 11.35
C PHE A 352 -0.36 15.34 10.23
N ILE A 353 -1.45 16.06 10.50
CA ILE A 353 -2.33 16.60 9.45
C ILE A 353 -1.56 17.59 8.56
N GLU A 354 -0.71 18.44 9.16
CA GLU A 354 0.08 19.40 8.40
C GLU A 354 1.11 18.69 7.49
N LEU A 355 1.79 17.66 7.98
CA LEU A 355 2.73 16.88 7.17
C LEU A 355 2.01 16.21 5.99
N GLY A 356 0.86 15.60 6.25
CA GLY A 356 0.04 15.01 5.19
C GLY A 356 -0.49 16.04 4.21
N SER A 357 -0.91 17.24 4.67
CA SER A 357 -1.34 18.32 3.80
C SER A 357 -0.23 18.78 2.84
N ARG A 358 1.01 18.88 3.31
CA ARG A 358 2.17 19.22 2.47
C ARG A 358 2.46 18.15 1.42
N ASN A 359 2.39 16.86 1.79
CA ASN A 359 2.49 15.76 0.83
C ASN A 359 1.45 15.89 -0.29
N LEU A 360 0.19 16.15 0.09
CA LEU A 360 -0.91 16.33 -0.85
C LEU A 360 -0.65 17.52 -1.78
N ASP A 361 -0.27 18.68 -1.23
CA ASP A 361 0.01 19.89 -2.01
C ASP A 361 1.20 19.67 -2.98
N LEU A 362 2.20 18.91 -2.57
CA LEU A 362 3.30 18.52 -3.46
C LEU A 362 2.84 17.56 -4.56
N GLY A 363 2.02 16.55 -4.22
CA GLY A 363 1.44 15.62 -5.18
C GLY A 363 0.61 16.32 -6.27
N LEU A 364 -0.13 17.37 -5.89
CA LEU A 364 -0.91 18.19 -6.83
C LEU A 364 -0.06 18.95 -7.86
N LYS A 365 1.24 19.13 -7.64
CA LYS A 365 2.14 19.69 -8.68
C LYS A 365 2.32 18.75 -9.88
N SER A 366 2.08 17.44 -9.69
CA SER A 366 2.09 16.45 -10.76
C SER A 366 0.71 16.20 -11.39
N TYR A 367 -0.30 16.96 -10.96
CA TYR A 367 -1.66 16.83 -11.47
C TYR A 367 -1.80 17.44 -12.87
N ASN A 368 -2.34 16.67 -13.80
CA ASN A 368 -2.60 17.10 -15.16
C ASN A 368 -4.03 17.64 -15.29
N LYS A 369 -4.17 18.96 -15.28
CA LYS A 369 -5.46 19.65 -15.36
C LYS A 369 -6.19 19.46 -16.71
N GLU A 370 -5.45 19.19 -17.79
CA GLU A 370 -6.04 18.99 -19.12
C GLU A 370 -6.77 17.64 -19.19
N VAL A 371 -6.23 16.62 -18.53
CA VAL A 371 -6.80 15.29 -18.48
C VAL A 371 -7.76 15.13 -17.30
N GLY A 372 -7.50 15.83 -16.23
CA GLY A 372 -8.25 15.73 -14.97
C GLY A 372 -7.76 14.58 -14.07
N GLY A 373 -6.47 14.26 -14.10
CA GLY A 373 -5.90 13.15 -13.32
C GLY A 373 -4.39 13.28 -13.09
N LEU A 374 -3.83 12.31 -12.40
CA LEU A 374 -2.41 12.29 -12.06
C LEU A 374 -1.60 11.59 -13.17
N GLY A 375 -0.56 12.28 -13.71
CA GLY A 375 0.30 11.75 -14.78
C GLY A 375 -0.19 12.08 -16.19
N GLY A 376 0.02 11.16 -17.14
CA GLY A 376 -0.43 11.28 -18.53
C GLY A 376 0.52 12.00 -19.47
N ARG A 377 1.66 12.48 -18.95
CA ARG A 377 2.78 13.02 -19.77
C ARG A 377 4.10 12.46 -19.24
N ASN A 378 4.99 12.14 -20.15
CA ASN A 378 6.36 11.77 -19.81
C ASN A 378 7.26 13.04 -19.65
N ALA A 379 8.54 12.83 -19.39
CA ALA A 379 9.51 13.92 -19.20
C ALA A 379 9.67 14.83 -20.45
N SER A 380 9.36 14.31 -21.65
CA SER A 380 9.37 15.12 -22.91
C SER A 380 8.03 15.83 -23.16
N GLY A 381 7.03 15.68 -22.28
CA GLY A 381 5.70 16.23 -22.45
C GLY A 381 4.77 15.40 -23.35
N ALA A 382 5.24 14.28 -23.91
CA ALA A 382 4.39 13.40 -24.72
C ALA A 382 3.38 12.62 -23.87
N PRO A 383 2.21 12.24 -24.43
CA PRO A 383 1.24 11.39 -23.74
C PRO A 383 1.89 10.10 -23.20
N SER A 384 1.58 9.75 -21.96
CA SER A 384 2.09 8.56 -21.31
C SER A 384 0.99 7.79 -20.59
N PHE A 385 1.28 6.53 -20.28
CA PHE A 385 0.35 5.62 -19.60
C PHE A 385 -0.02 6.13 -18.20
N MET A 386 -1.30 6.18 -17.89
CA MET A 386 -1.87 6.54 -16.60
C MET A 386 -2.48 5.31 -15.96
N LEU A 387 -1.92 4.87 -14.84
CA LEU A 387 -2.48 3.78 -14.03
C LEU A 387 -3.73 4.24 -13.26
N TRP A 388 -4.61 3.27 -12.95
CA TRP A 388 -5.85 3.51 -12.21
C TRP A 388 -5.61 3.90 -10.74
N TRP A 389 -4.66 3.26 -10.06
CA TRP A 389 -4.48 3.39 -8.62
C TRP A 389 -4.08 4.80 -8.15
N PRO A 390 -3.20 5.55 -8.85
CA PRO A 390 -2.91 6.93 -8.46
C PRO A 390 -4.15 7.83 -8.51
N GLN A 391 -5.10 7.55 -9.43
CA GLN A 391 -6.35 8.30 -9.51
C GLN A 391 -7.24 8.00 -8.29
N CYS A 392 -7.27 6.76 -7.83
CA CYS A 392 -7.95 6.39 -6.59
C CYS A 392 -7.40 7.17 -5.38
N GLU A 393 -6.07 7.27 -5.28
CA GLU A 393 -5.43 7.98 -4.17
C GLU A 393 -5.68 9.49 -4.24
N VAL A 394 -5.70 10.09 -5.43
CA VAL A 394 -6.11 11.50 -5.60
C VAL A 394 -7.54 11.72 -5.12
N ILE A 395 -8.50 10.90 -5.57
CA ILE A 395 -9.91 11.01 -5.17
C ILE A 395 -10.04 10.84 -3.64
N LYS A 396 -9.40 9.80 -3.07
CA LYS A 396 -9.42 9.51 -1.63
C LYS A 396 -8.87 10.68 -0.83
N ALA A 397 -7.65 11.11 -1.10
CA ALA A 397 -6.98 12.14 -0.31
C ALA A 397 -7.64 13.52 -0.45
N THR A 398 -8.04 13.92 -1.65
CA THR A 398 -8.69 15.23 -1.85
C THR A 398 -10.05 15.30 -1.15
N ALA A 399 -10.89 14.26 -1.27
CA ALA A 399 -12.16 14.21 -0.53
C ALA A 399 -11.95 14.12 0.98
N HIS A 400 -11.01 13.29 1.44
CA HIS A 400 -10.69 13.12 2.85
C HIS A 400 -10.31 14.46 3.50
N TYR A 401 -9.39 15.21 2.89
CA TYR A 401 -8.99 16.52 3.41
C TYR A 401 -10.07 17.61 3.24
N ALA A 402 -10.81 17.60 2.15
CA ALA A 402 -11.94 18.53 1.97
C ALA A 402 -13.00 18.32 3.05
N ILE A 403 -13.36 17.07 3.33
CA ILE A 403 -14.41 16.72 4.30
C ILE A 403 -13.92 16.87 5.73
N LEU A 404 -12.82 16.21 6.09
CA LEU A 404 -12.40 16.11 7.49
C LEU A 404 -11.53 17.27 7.96
N ARG A 405 -10.88 17.97 7.02
CA ARG A 405 -9.92 19.04 7.30
C ARG A 405 -10.34 20.41 6.75
N GLY A 406 -11.54 20.49 6.13
CA GLY A 406 -12.10 21.73 5.62
C GLY A 406 -11.32 22.36 4.45
N ARG A 407 -10.53 21.58 3.71
CA ARG A 407 -9.75 21.99 2.54
C ARG A 407 -10.68 22.08 1.31
N SER A 408 -11.56 23.08 1.28
CA SER A 408 -12.54 23.27 0.19
C SER A 408 -11.89 23.55 -1.17
N ASP A 409 -10.64 23.99 -1.20
CA ASP A 409 -9.81 24.18 -2.39
C ASP A 409 -9.51 22.87 -3.13
N LEU A 410 -9.75 21.71 -2.52
CA LEU A 410 -9.52 20.39 -3.10
C LEU A 410 -10.71 19.83 -3.87
N TRP A 411 -11.92 20.38 -3.72
CA TRP A 411 -13.10 19.91 -4.43
C TRP A 411 -12.99 19.90 -5.96
N PRO A 412 -12.34 20.88 -6.62
CA PRO A 412 -12.14 20.82 -8.06
C PRO A 412 -11.31 19.62 -8.50
N TYR A 413 -10.26 19.25 -7.76
CA TYR A 413 -9.42 18.07 -8.05
C TYR A 413 -10.19 16.77 -7.84
N TYR A 414 -10.93 16.67 -6.74
CA TYR A 414 -11.83 15.54 -6.48
C TYR A 414 -12.80 15.34 -7.64
N GLN A 415 -13.54 16.38 -8.02
CA GLN A 415 -14.58 16.28 -9.05
C GLN A 415 -13.99 15.93 -10.42
N GLN A 416 -12.95 16.65 -10.84
CA GLN A 416 -12.29 16.40 -12.13
C GLN A 416 -11.74 14.96 -12.21
N THR A 417 -11.09 14.48 -11.15
CA THR A 417 -10.53 13.12 -11.15
C THR A 417 -11.65 12.07 -11.12
N LEU A 418 -12.71 12.31 -10.37
CA LEU A 418 -13.86 11.41 -10.36
C LEU A 418 -14.54 11.31 -11.72
N ASP A 419 -14.73 12.43 -12.41
CA ASP A 419 -15.31 12.47 -13.76
C ASP A 419 -14.40 11.80 -14.79
N PHE A 420 -13.09 12.02 -14.68
CA PHE A 420 -12.08 11.34 -15.50
C PHE A 420 -12.12 9.83 -15.27
N VAL A 421 -12.17 9.36 -14.03
CA VAL A 421 -12.28 7.95 -13.68
C VAL A 421 -13.58 7.34 -14.22
N LYS A 422 -14.71 7.99 -13.99
CA LYS A 422 -16.01 7.53 -14.51
C LYS A 422 -16.00 7.34 -16.02
N LYS A 423 -15.41 8.28 -16.75
CA LYS A 423 -15.32 8.25 -18.21
C LYS A 423 -14.32 7.22 -18.73
N THR A 424 -13.23 6.99 -18.02
CA THR A 424 -12.05 6.34 -18.59
C THR A 424 -11.80 4.94 -18.03
N TYR A 425 -11.98 4.74 -16.72
CA TYR A 425 -11.59 3.48 -16.07
C TYR A 425 -12.75 2.53 -15.80
N LEU A 426 -13.97 3.02 -15.63
CA LEU A 426 -15.11 2.12 -15.39
C LEU A 426 -15.49 1.34 -16.64
N ASP A 427 -15.59 0.01 -16.52
CA ASP A 427 -16.18 -0.82 -17.56
C ASP A 427 -17.69 -0.94 -17.33
N THR A 428 -18.44 -0.09 -17.97
CA THR A 428 -19.90 -0.05 -17.84
C THR A 428 -20.62 -1.24 -18.49
N GLN A 429 -19.91 -2.03 -19.31
CA GLN A 429 -20.48 -3.20 -19.96
C GLN A 429 -20.35 -4.47 -19.13
N TYR A 430 -19.19 -4.69 -18.52
CA TYR A 430 -18.88 -5.92 -17.79
C TYR A 430 -18.60 -5.70 -16.31
N GLY A 431 -18.69 -4.46 -15.84
CA GLY A 431 -18.31 -4.07 -14.48
C GLY A 431 -16.80 -4.03 -14.25
N GLY A 432 -16.41 -3.54 -13.10
CA GLY A 432 -14.99 -3.38 -12.73
C GLY A 432 -14.31 -2.24 -13.48
N TRP A 433 -12.98 -2.28 -13.48
CA TRP A 433 -12.14 -1.20 -13.99
C TRP A 433 -11.17 -1.71 -15.04
N PHE A 434 -10.68 -0.79 -15.86
CA PHE A 434 -9.54 -0.98 -16.75
C PHE A 434 -8.23 -0.56 -16.07
N GLU A 435 -7.11 -1.19 -16.42
CA GLU A 435 -5.81 -0.95 -15.80
C GLU A 435 -5.28 0.45 -16.03
N GLY A 436 -5.48 1.00 -17.22
CA GLY A 436 -4.87 2.25 -17.57
C GLY A 436 -5.44 2.95 -18.77
N TYR A 437 -4.86 4.12 -19.05
CA TYR A 437 -5.26 4.99 -20.14
C TYR A 437 -4.05 5.76 -20.69
N ILE A 438 -4.00 6.00 -21.99
CA ILE A 438 -3.05 6.92 -22.62
C ILE A 438 -3.85 8.07 -23.22
N PRO A 439 -3.64 9.33 -22.79
CA PRO A 439 -4.36 10.48 -23.31
C PRO A 439 -4.28 10.59 -24.83
N GLY A 440 -5.46 10.74 -25.45
CA GLY A 440 -5.56 10.85 -26.93
C GLY A 440 -5.43 9.54 -27.69
N SER A 441 -5.21 8.40 -27.01
CA SER A 441 -5.14 7.09 -27.66
C SER A 441 -6.41 6.28 -27.44
N PRO A 442 -6.85 5.49 -28.45
CA PRO A 442 -7.93 4.55 -28.25
C PRO A 442 -7.47 3.44 -27.26
N ARG A 443 -8.45 2.83 -26.56
CA ARG A 443 -8.15 1.79 -25.56
C ARG A 443 -7.44 0.58 -26.18
N GLU A 444 -7.80 0.25 -27.41
CA GLU A 444 -7.22 -0.85 -28.18
C GLU A 444 -5.71 -0.72 -28.38
N ALA A 445 -5.17 0.50 -28.30
CA ALA A 445 -3.73 0.74 -28.35
C ALA A 445 -2.94 0.12 -27.17
N LEU A 446 -3.65 -0.25 -26.09
CA LEU A 446 -3.06 -0.96 -24.92
C LEU A 446 -3.03 -2.48 -25.13
N GLY A 447 -3.57 -3.01 -26.25
CA GLY A 447 -3.65 -4.42 -26.54
C GLY A 447 -4.57 -5.19 -25.58
N GLU A 448 -4.34 -6.49 -25.40
CA GLU A 448 -5.13 -7.35 -24.51
C GLU A 448 -5.16 -6.85 -23.07
N ARG A 449 -4.08 -6.23 -22.62
CA ARG A 449 -3.96 -5.66 -21.27
C ARG A 449 -5.02 -4.58 -20.98
N ALA A 450 -5.56 -3.92 -22.01
CA ALA A 450 -6.64 -2.96 -21.84
C ALA A 450 -7.92 -3.55 -21.24
N TYR A 451 -8.09 -4.86 -21.32
CA TYR A 451 -9.35 -5.53 -21.04
C TYR A 451 -9.32 -6.50 -19.87
N ILE A 452 -8.19 -6.64 -19.20
CA ILE A 452 -8.04 -7.56 -18.08
C ILE A 452 -8.63 -6.98 -16.81
N LYS A 453 -9.28 -7.81 -15.99
CA LYS A 453 -9.90 -7.43 -14.71
C LYS A 453 -9.07 -7.80 -13.50
N GLY A 454 -8.15 -8.72 -13.65
CA GLY A 454 -7.21 -9.16 -12.63
C GLY A 454 -5.78 -8.91 -13.05
N ALA A 455 -4.84 -9.35 -12.23
CA ALA A 455 -3.41 -9.22 -12.51
C ALA A 455 -3.00 -10.22 -13.58
N VAL A 456 -2.51 -9.75 -14.72
CA VAL A 456 -1.94 -10.64 -15.75
C VAL A 456 -0.60 -11.19 -15.33
N ASP A 457 0.15 -10.38 -14.64
CA ASP A 457 1.55 -10.64 -14.31
C ASP A 457 1.90 -10.15 -12.89
N GLY A 458 0.93 -10.19 -12.00
CA GLY A 458 1.07 -9.71 -10.63
C GLY A 458 -0.21 -9.03 -10.13
N PRO A 459 -0.31 -8.70 -8.86
CA PRO A 459 -1.53 -8.21 -8.21
C PRO A 459 -1.88 -6.75 -8.54
N GLU A 460 -1.39 -6.23 -9.65
CA GLU A 460 -1.48 -4.80 -9.96
C GLU A 460 -2.92 -4.31 -10.17
N LEU A 461 -3.82 -5.15 -10.71
CA LEU A 461 -5.24 -4.81 -10.87
C LEU A 461 -6.17 -5.34 -9.77
N SER A 462 -5.61 -5.75 -8.63
CA SER A 462 -6.47 -6.07 -7.49
C SER A 462 -7.36 -4.86 -7.15
N PRO A 463 -8.58 -5.06 -6.67
CA PRO A 463 -9.50 -3.96 -6.37
C PRO A 463 -9.10 -3.14 -5.13
N TYR A 464 -7.91 -3.33 -4.58
CA TYR A 464 -7.44 -2.77 -3.33
C TYR A 464 -7.55 -1.23 -3.26
N HIS A 465 -6.88 -0.49 -4.14
CA HIS A 465 -6.93 0.98 -4.11
C HIS A 465 -8.33 1.52 -4.43
N MET A 466 -9.08 0.85 -5.32
CA MET A 466 -10.47 1.23 -5.61
C MET A 466 -11.32 1.11 -4.37
N LEU A 467 -11.20 0.00 -3.65
CA LEU A 467 -11.99 -0.25 -2.46
C LEU A 467 -11.52 0.57 -1.27
N SER A 468 -10.22 0.81 -1.12
CA SER A 468 -9.69 1.73 -0.12
C SER A 468 -10.29 3.14 -0.30
N MET A 469 -10.34 3.64 -1.54
CA MET A 469 -10.98 4.91 -1.89
C MET A 469 -12.48 4.90 -1.59
N PHE A 470 -13.22 3.93 -2.11
CA PHE A 470 -14.68 3.87 -1.91
C PHE A 470 -15.06 3.68 -0.45
N HIS A 471 -14.30 2.86 0.30
CA HIS A 471 -14.55 2.65 1.71
C HIS A 471 -14.29 3.91 2.53
N ASP A 472 -13.20 4.62 2.28
CA ASP A 472 -12.94 5.88 2.99
C ASP A 472 -14.05 6.90 2.70
N LEU A 473 -14.44 7.10 1.43
CA LEU A 473 -15.56 7.97 1.07
C LEU A 473 -16.85 7.54 1.76
N TRP A 474 -17.20 6.25 1.72
CA TRP A 474 -18.41 5.72 2.34
C TRP A 474 -18.41 5.90 3.86
N ARG A 475 -17.26 5.69 4.51
CA ARG A 475 -17.06 5.83 5.95
C ARG A 475 -17.21 7.29 6.39
N ILE A 476 -16.44 8.21 5.78
CA ILE A 476 -16.39 9.63 6.22
C ILE A 476 -17.62 10.44 5.86
N THR A 477 -18.42 9.97 4.89
CA THR A 477 -19.70 10.57 4.50
C THR A 477 -20.90 9.93 5.20
N GLY A 478 -20.68 8.92 6.02
CA GLY A 478 -21.74 8.23 6.75
C GLY A 478 -22.44 9.13 7.77
N PRO A 479 -23.76 8.96 7.99
CA PRO A 479 -24.53 9.81 8.90
C PRO A 479 -24.08 9.69 10.36
N ASN A 480 -23.47 8.59 10.72
CA ASN A 480 -22.97 8.29 12.06
C ASN A 480 -21.45 8.39 12.19
N TYR A 481 -20.80 9.03 11.22
CA TYR A 481 -19.36 9.18 11.27
C TYR A 481 -18.92 9.97 12.50
N LYS A 482 -18.12 9.34 13.33
CA LYS A 482 -17.44 9.96 14.48
C LYS A 482 -15.95 9.65 14.37
N PRO A 483 -15.08 10.68 14.32
CA PRO A 483 -13.66 10.42 14.45
C PRO A 483 -13.37 9.76 15.80
N GLU A 484 -12.49 8.77 15.85
CA GLU A 484 -12.15 8.07 17.10
C GLU A 484 -11.26 8.92 18.04
N ALA A 485 -10.78 10.06 17.60
CA ALA A 485 -9.93 10.95 18.37
C ALA A 485 -10.68 11.51 19.60
N GLY A 486 -10.24 11.10 20.78
CA GLY A 486 -10.71 11.69 22.04
C GLY A 486 -11.21 10.71 23.10
N ARG A 487 -10.73 9.47 23.13
CA ARG A 487 -10.93 8.56 24.26
C ARG A 487 -9.67 8.37 25.08
#